data_b3e444607f203fdc86d9b878c87e26e5
#
_entry.id   b3e444607f203fdc86d9b878c87e26e5
#
_cell.length_a   1.000
_cell.length_b   1.000
_cell.length_c   1.000
_cell.angle_alpha   90.00
_cell.angle_beta   90.00
_cell.angle_gamma   90.00
#
_symmetry.space_group_name_H-M   'P 1'
#
loop_
_entity.id
_entity.type
_entity.pdbx_description
1 polymer ?
#
loop_
_entity_poly.entity_id
_entity_poly.type
_entity_poly.pdbx_seq_one_letter_code
_entity_poly.pdbx_strand_id
1 'polypeptide(L)'
;MLQFDKSVEERSMAQRAIREYDGKALFAKVWDRYFSNFKYGFESVLVTSGDELKAKAKEAGYEWLNSKALVAKPDMLFGKRGKNNLVLFKDQKPGDVSLDKAASWIDEKTKCETTLLTGQHGTLTHFIVEPFTPHSQEEEYYISATVVGEDDVLYMSAEGGMEVEEGWDEKVVEVAVPITMSDAEMEAKVRAAIPADIKDKKSFGDFAVSFFKFYRDMNFAYLEINPIVMQGDKCELLDLVARLDDTAGFMMRETWGDIEYPTAFGMEDQSPEEKAISEADAKSGASLKLTVLNPKGRIWTMVAGGGASVVYADTIADLSGNVEDLANYGEYSGGPTTGETEFYASTVLDLMTREKDAKGRDKILIIGGAIANFTDVAKTFTGII
;
A
#
# COMPACT_ATOMS: atom_id res chain seq x y z
N MET A 1 -5.89 -15.35 20.65
CA MET A 1 -4.60 -15.20 19.95
C MET A 1 -4.87 -15.43 18.48
N LEU A 2 -5.41 -14.42 17.81
CA LEU A 2 -5.57 -14.42 16.37
C LEU A 2 -4.35 -13.71 15.79
N GLN A 3 -3.34 -14.47 15.39
CA GLN A 3 -2.35 -13.99 14.44
C GLN A 3 -3.12 -13.65 13.17
N PHE A 4 -3.34 -12.36 12.93
CA PHE A 4 -3.76 -11.91 11.61
C PHE A 4 -2.63 -12.25 10.63
N ASP A 5 -2.88 -13.22 9.79
CA ASP A 5 -2.00 -13.53 8.67
C ASP A 5 -2.04 -12.36 7.70
N LYS A 6 -1.02 -11.50 7.78
CA LYS A 6 -0.88 -10.32 6.92
C LYS A 6 -0.83 -10.65 5.42
N SER A 7 -0.73 -11.92 5.06
CA SER A 7 -0.67 -12.37 3.66
C SER A 7 -2.02 -12.43 2.94
N VAL A 8 -3.14 -12.35 3.67
CA VAL A 8 -4.51 -12.45 3.10
C VAL A 8 -5.13 -11.07 2.86
N GLU A 9 -4.62 -10.01 3.50
CA GLU A 9 -5.22 -8.66 3.41
C GLU A 9 -4.93 -7.89 2.13
N GLU A 10 -3.96 -8.29 1.31
CA GLU A 10 -3.53 -7.49 0.15
C GLU A 10 -4.45 -7.55 -1.07
N ARG A 11 -5.59 -8.24 -1.01
CA ARG A 11 -6.54 -8.39 -2.13
C ARG A 11 -7.92 -7.76 -1.90
N SER A 12 -8.11 -6.99 -0.85
CA SER A 12 -9.34 -6.19 -0.71
C SER A 12 -9.27 -5.00 -1.68
N MET A 13 -10.10 -5.02 -2.72
CA MET A 13 -10.16 -3.98 -3.76
C MET A 13 -10.65 -2.62 -3.25
N ALA A 14 -11.04 -2.52 -1.99
CA ALA A 14 -11.47 -1.28 -1.36
C ALA A 14 -10.35 -0.53 -0.62
N GLN A 15 -9.18 -1.15 -0.42
CA GLN A 15 -8.06 -0.53 0.30
C GLN A 15 -6.80 -0.59 -0.56
N ARG A 16 -6.21 0.56 -0.87
CA ARG A 16 -4.99 0.64 -1.66
C ARG A 16 -3.88 1.30 -0.86
N ALA A 17 -2.79 0.56 -0.71
CA ALA A 17 -1.58 1.09 -0.07
C ALA A 17 -0.92 2.14 -0.97
N ILE A 18 -0.39 3.17 -0.33
CA ILE A 18 0.37 4.24 -0.99
C ILE A 18 1.79 4.30 -0.42
N ARG A 19 2.69 4.96 -1.14
CA ARG A 19 4.06 5.19 -0.66
C ARG A 19 4.06 6.08 0.58
N GLU A 20 5.08 5.94 1.40
CA GLU A 20 5.31 6.82 2.54
C GLU A 20 5.41 8.29 2.11
N TYR A 21 6.12 8.55 1.00
CA TYR A 21 6.23 9.88 0.40
C TYR A 21 4.86 10.50 0.12
N ASP A 22 3.96 9.75 -0.54
CA ASP A 22 2.62 10.23 -0.88
C ASP A 22 1.78 10.50 0.37
N GLY A 23 1.85 9.61 1.36
CA GLY A 23 1.18 9.80 2.64
C GLY A 23 1.65 11.07 3.36
N LYS A 24 2.97 11.31 3.44
CA LYS A 24 3.55 12.53 4.02
C LYS A 24 3.20 13.79 3.22
N ALA A 25 3.14 13.69 1.90
CA ALA A 25 2.72 14.80 1.04
C ALA A 25 1.25 15.17 1.27
N LEU A 26 0.36 14.19 1.51
CA LEU A 26 -1.02 14.45 1.91
C LEU A 26 -1.11 15.19 3.24
N PHE A 27 -0.31 14.80 4.25
CA PHE A 27 -0.22 15.55 5.50
C PHE A 27 0.21 17.00 5.25
N ALA A 28 1.27 17.20 4.48
CA ALA A 28 1.81 18.54 4.20
C ALA A 28 0.78 19.44 3.47
N LYS A 29 0.04 18.86 2.51
CA LYS A 29 -0.96 19.59 1.70
C LYS A 29 -2.06 20.23 2.54
N VAL A 30 -2.45 19.58 3.63
CA VAL A 30 -3.56 20.02 4.49
C VAL A 30 -3.16 20.27 5.94
N TRP A 31 -1.86 20.35 6.22
CA TRP A 31 -1.32 20.49 7.57
C TRP A 31 -1.98 21.62 8.36
N ASP A 32 -2.03 22.81 7.80
CA ASP A 32 -2.59 23.99 8.47
C ASP A 32 -4.08 23.85 8.82
N ARG A 33 -4.80 22.99 8.12
CA ARG A 33 -6.21 22.73 8.39
C ARG A 33 -6.45 21.90 9.65
N TYR A 34 -5.58 20.90 9.90
CA TYR A 34 -5.75 19.95 11.00
C TYR A 34 -4.76 20.13 12.13
N PHE A 35 -3.54 20.53 11.81
CA PHE A 35 -2.38 20.52 12.71
C PHE A 35 -1.78 21.91 12.93
N SER A 36 -2.58 22.98 12.84
CA SER A 36 -2.11 24.38 12.92
C SER A 36 -1.36 24.72 14.22
N ASN A 37 -1.52 23.94 15.28
CA ASN A 37 -0.78 24.10 16.54
C ASN A 37 0.64 23.50 16.48
N PHE A 38 0.98 22.80 15.41
CA PHE A 38 2.25 22.11 15.24
C PHE A 38 3.00 22.59 14.02
N LYS A 39 4.31 22.49 14.08
CA LYS A 39 5.22 22.77 12.98
C LYS A 39 5.69 21.46 12.36
N TYR A 40 5.49 21.34 11.07
CA TYR A 40 5.99 20.26 10.26
C TYR A 40 6.63 20.82 8.99
N GLY A 41 7.85 20.45 8.73
CA GLY A 41 8.54 20.81 7.48
C GLY A 41 8.55 19.62 6.54
N PHE A 42 7.72 19.63 5.50
CA PHE A 42 7.79 18.61 4.48
C PHE A 42 9.05 18.81 3.63
N GLU A 43 10.13 18.18 4.07
CA GLU A 43 11.40 18.11 3.34
C GLU A 43 11.65 16.65 2.98
N SER A 44 10.95 16.15 1.96
CA SER A 44 11.08 14.78 1.46
C SER A 44 11.21 14.80 -0.05
N VAL A 45 11.95 13.84 -0.59
CA VAL A 45 12.05 13.61 -2.03
C VAL A 45 11.96 12.13 -2.33
N LEU A 46 11.16 11.79 -3.34
CA LEU A 46 11.05 10.44 -3.89
C LEU A 46 11.95 10.36 -5.12
N VAL A 47 12.84 9.36 -5.17
CA VAL A 47 13.79 9.16 -6.27
C VAL A 47 13.97 7.67 -6.57
N THR A 48 14.42 7.38 -7.80
CA THR A 48 14.69 6.03 -8.30
C THR A 48 16.19 5.73 -8.48
N SER A 49 17.03 6.78 -8.38
CA SER A 49 18.49 6.65 -8.56
C SER A 49 19.25 7.75 -7.81
N GLY A 50 20.54 7.52 -7.59
CA GLY A 50 21.45 8.53 -7.04
C GLY A 50 21.64 9.73 -7.96
N ASP A 51 21.63 9.53 -9.27
CA ASP A 51 21.72 10.63 -10.25
C ASP A 51 20.47 11.52 -10.18
N GLU A 52 19.28 10.94 -10.05
CA GLU A 52 18.05 11.70 -9.84
C GLU A 52 18.10 12.50 -8.53
N LEU A 53 18.57 11.92 -7.44
CA LEU A 53 18.74 12.62 -6.16
C LEU A 53 19.67 13.84 -6.31
N LYS A 54 20.81 13.68 -7.03
CA LYS A 54 21.75 14.76 -7.30
C LYS A 54 21.17 15.83 -8.23
N ALA A 55 20.28 15.44 -9.14
CA ALA A 55 19.58 16.40 -10.00
C ALA A 55 18.59 17.23 -9.17
N LYS A 56 17.80 16.58 -8.31
CA LYS A 56 16.89 17.24 -7.37
C LYS A 56 17.57 18.24 -6.46
N ALA A 57 18.76 17.94 -5.98
CA ALA A 57 19.53 18.83 -5.11
C ALA A 57 19.96 20.15 -5.79
N LYS A 58 19.78 20.30 -7.11
CA LYS A 58 20.04 21.52 -7.88
C LYS A 58 18.76 22.33 -8.15
N GLU A 59 17.60 21.76 -7.87
CA GLU A 59 16.31 22.42 -8.07
C GLU A 59 16.00 23.35 -6.89
N ALA A 60 15.27 24.44 -7.15
CA ALA A 60 14.79 25.33 -6.11
C ALA A 60 13.83 24.61 -5.15
N GLY A 61 13.99 24.83 -3.85
CA GLY A 61 13.22 24.19 -2.80
C GLY A 61 13.85 22.89 -2.24
N TYR A 62 14.94 22.41 -2.86
CA TYR A 62 15.67 21.22 -2.41
C TYR A 62 17.08 21.54 -1.89
N GLU A 63 17.38 22.80 -1.55
CA GLU A 63 18.68 23.24 -1.03
C GLU A 63 19.10 22.50 0.24
N TRP A 64 18.12 22.02 1.00
CA TRP A 64 18.33 21.24 2.22
C TRP A 64 19.07 19.91 1.96
N LEU A 65 18.96 19.32 0.77
CA LEU A 65 19.71 18.12 0.38
C LEU A 65 21.24 18.33 0.42
N ASN A 66 21.70 19.56 0.19
CA ASN A 66 23.12 19.92 0.23
C ASN A 66 23.59 20.38 1.61
N SER A 67 22.69 20.80 2.50
CA SER A 67 23.02 21.50 3.74
C SER A 67 22.69 20.73 5.00
N LYS A 68 21.82 19.72 4.93
CA LYS A 68 21.41 18.89 6.07
C LYS A 68 22.00 17.49 5.98
N ALA A 69 22.18 16.83 7.12
CA ALA A 69 22.41 15.40 7.16
C ALA A 69 21.13 14.67 6.72
N LEU A 70 21.27 13.56 6.01
CA LEU A 70 20.17 12.87 5.33
C LEU A 70 19.87 11.51 5.95
N VAL A 71 18.64 11.06 5.73
CA VAL A 71 18.19 9.68 5.86
C VAL A 71 17.70 9.22 4.50
N ALA A 72 18.08 8.02 4.07
CA ALA A 72 17.57 7.40 2.86
C ALA A 72 17.05 5.99 3.18
N LYS A 73 15.88 5.66 2.66
CA LYS A 73 15.25 4.35 2.85
C LYS A 73 14.39 3.99 1.63
N PRO A 74 14.21 2.69 1.29
CA PRO A 74 13.29 2.30 0.24
C PRO A 74 11.86 2.76 0.57
N ASP A 75 11.18 3.32 -0.42
CA ASP A 75 9.76 3.67 -0.35
C ASP A 75 8.95 2.74 -1.24
N MET A 76 8.87 1.52 -0.81
CA MET A 76 8.13 0.42 -1.43
C MET A 76 7.27 -0.27 -0.36
N LEU A 77 6.25 -0.99 -0.79
CA LEU A 77 5.26 -1.58 0.12
C LEU A 77 5.83 -2.81 0.85
N PHE A 78 6.66 -2.58 1.84
CA PHE A 78 7.10 -3.57 2.83
C PHE A 78 7.51 -2.90 4.14
N GLY A 79 7.36 -3.62 5.25
CA GLY A 79 7.71 -3.15 6.58
C GLY A 79 9.10 -3.56 7.05
N LYS A 80 9.44 -3.16 8.30
CA LYS A 80 10.65 -3.59 9.01
C LYS A 80 11.96 -3.21 8.30
N ARG A 81 11.98 -2.05 7.65
CA ARG A 81 13.17 -1.55 6.92
C ARG A 81 14.42 -1.49 7.81
N GLY A 82 14.28 -1.04 9.06
CA GLY A 82 15.37 -1.03 10.03
C GLY A 82 15.94 -2.42 10.34
N LYS A 83 15.06 -3.41 10.60
CA LYS A 83 15.45 -4.81 10.85
C LYS A 83 16.13 -5.47 9.62
N ASN A 84 15.79 -5.01 8.42
CA ASN A 84 16.40 -5.45 7.17
C ASN A 84 17.69 -4.68 6.79
N ASN A 85 18.17 -3.75 7.63
CA ASN A 85 19.31 -2.87 7.35
C ASN A 85 19.12 -2.01 6.08
N LEU A 86 17.89 -1.58 5.83
CA LEU A 86 17.49 -0.79 4.67
C LEU A 86 17.17 0.68 5.03
N VAL A 87 17.78 1.18 6.09
CA VAL A 87 17.72 2.60 6.48
C VAL A 87 19.12 3.15 6.59
N LEU A 88 19.48 4.06 5.71
CA LEU A 88 20.75 4.78 5.77
C LEU A 88 20.55 6.07 6.57
N PHE A 89 21.08 6.14 7.80
CA PHE A 89 21.03 7.33 8.66
C PHE A 89 22.41 7.69 9.26
N LYS A 90 23.45 6.90 8.93
CA LYS A 90 24.83 7.09 9.38
C LYS A 90 25.81 6.67 8.30
N ASP A 91 26.92 7.36 8.20
CA ASP A 91 28.13 6.92 7.49
C ASP A 91 29.18 6.45 8.52
N GLN A 92 29.64 7.31 9.39
CA GLN A 92 30.50 6.99 10.53
C GLN A 92 29.75 7.09 11.87
N LYS A 93 28.85 8.06 12.00
CA LYS A 93 27.99 8.27 13.17
C LYS A 93 26.59 8.68 12.72
N PRO A 94 25.55 8.50 13.58
CA PRO A 94 24.20 8.96 13.27
C PRO A 94 24.17 10.45 12.89
N GLY A 95 23.46 10.78 11.82
CA GLY A 95 23.26 12.15 11.36
C GLY A 95 24.48 12.76 10.65
N ASP A 96 25.27 11.97 9.93
CA ASP A 96 26.40 12.43 9.12
C ASP A 96 26.34 12.01 7.64
N VAL A 97 25.18 11.54 7.18
CA VAL A 97 25.00 11.13 5.78
C VAL A 97 24.92 12.36 4.88
N SER A 98 25.85 12.45 3.94
CA SER A 98 25.87 13.50 2.91
C SER A 98 25.05 13.11 1.69
N LEU A 99 24.75 14.08 0.81
CA LEU A 99 24.09 13.85 -0.48
C LEU A 99 24.82 12.78 -1.32
N ASP A 100 26.16 12.88 -1.43
CA ASP A 100 26.93 11.92 -2.22
C ASP A 100 26.88 10.51 -1.64
N LYS A 101 26.87 10.40 -0.31
CA LYS A 101 26.74 9.09 0.37
C LYS A 101 25.35 8.50 0.14
N ALA A 102 24.29 9.29 0.28
CA ALA A 102 22.91 8.87 0.02
C ALA A 102 22.75 8.40 -1.44
N ALA A 103 23.22 9.20 -2.40
CA ALA A 103 23.16 8.85 -3.82
C ALA A 103 23.91 7.55 -4.13
N SER A 104 25.12 7.39 -3.63
CA SER A 104 25.91 6.17 -3.86
C SER A 104 25.27 4.93 -3.25
N TRP A 105 24.64 5.08 -2.07
CA TRP A 105 23.94 3.99 -1.41
C TRP A 105 22.66 3.57 -2.19
N ILE A 106 21.90 4.53 -2.71
CA ILE A 106 20.74 4.25 -3.57
C ILE A 106 21.20 3.47 -4.81
N ASP A 107 22.26 3.93 -5.51
CA ASP A 107 22.76 3.26 -6.70
C ASP A 107 23.33 1.86 -6.41
N GLU A 108 23.83 1.61 -5.20
CA GLU A 108 24.21 0.26 -4.76
C GLU A 108 22.99 -0.64 -4.60
N LYS A 109 21.95 -0.13 -3.91
CA LYS A 109 20.74 -0.91 -3.59
C LYS A 109 19.90 -1.24 -4.82
N THR A 110 19.87 -0.37 -5.82
CA THR A 110 19.13 -0.61 -7.08
C THR A 110 19.78 -1.68 -7.98
N LYS A 111 21.05 -2.03 -7.77
CA LYS A 111 21.78 -2.97 -8.61
C LYS A 111 21.66 -4.43 -8.19
N CYS A 112 21.18 -4.69 -7.00
CA CYS A 112 21.15 -6.04 -6.41
C CYS A 112 19.71 -6.41 -6.03
N GLU A 113 19.38 -7.68 -6.22
CA GLU A 113 18.18 -8.22 -5.59
C GLU A 113 18.31 -8.17 -4.07
N THR A 114 17.25 -7.76 -3.42
CA THR A 114 17.13 -7.71 -1.97
C THR A 114 16.17 -8.80 -1.50
N THR A 115 16.61 -9.61 -0.52
CA THR A 115 15.74 -10.56 0.16
C THR A 115 15.44 -10.04 1.56
N LEU A 116 14.18 -9.89 1.88
CA LEU A 116 13.73 -9.45 3.20
C LEU A 116 13.72 -10.63 4.19
N LEU A 117 13.73 -10.31 5.48
CA LEU A 117 13.61 -11.32 6.55
C LEU A 117 12.32 -12.14 6.47
N THR A 118 11.31 -11.63 5.79
CA THR A 118 10.03 -12.31 5.51
C THR A 118 10.11 -13.30 4.35
N GLY A 119 11.24 -13.37 3.64
CA GLY A 119 11.45 -14.23 2.48
C GLY A 119 11.07 -13.60 1.13
N GLN A 120 10.39 -12.45 1.12
CA GLN A 120 10.11 -11.72 -0.12
C GLN A 120 11.43 -11.24 -0.73
N HIS A 121 11.53 -11.29 -2.06
CA HIS A 121 12.71 -10.85 -2.80
C HIS A 121 12.33 -10.04 -4.04
N GLY A 122 13.20 -9.13 -4.42
CA GLY A 122 13.00 -8.26 -5.57
C GLY A 122 14.03 -7.15 -5.64
N THR A 123 13.89 -6.29 -6.63
CA THR A 123 14.75 -5.13 -6.82
C THR A 123 14.15 -3.90 -6.15
N LEU A 124 14.96 -3.15 -5.41
CA LEU A 124 14.54 -1.87 -4.83
C LEU A 124 14.58 -0.79 -5.91
N THR A 125 13.45 -0.12 -6.12
CA THR A 125 13.27 0.83 -7.24
C THR A 125 13.02 2.26 -6.79
N HIS A 126 12.40 2.47 -5.64
CA HIS A 126 12.00 3.79 -5.16
C HIS A 126 12.54 4.02 -3.75
N PHE A 127 13.03 5.23 -3.51
CA PHE A 127 13.62 5.64 -2.24
C PHE A 127 13.09 6.99 -1.82
N ILE A 128 12.76 7.14 -0.54
CA ILE A 128 12.51 8.42 0.09
C ILE A 128 13.79 8.90 0.75
N VAL A 129 14.13 10.18 0.54
CA VAL A 129 15.25 10.86 1.20
C VAL A 129 14.71 12.05 1.96
N GLU A 130 15.13 12.18 3.22
CA GLU A 130 14.64 13.17 4.18
C GLU A 130 15.81 13.69 5.04
N PRO A 131 15.68 14.85 5.70
CA PRO A 131 16.64 15.28 6.70
C PRO A 131 16.69 14.33 7.88
N PHE A 132 17.88 14.11 8.43
CA PHE A 132 18.03 13.40 9.71
C PHE A 132 17.47 14.28 10.85
N THR A 133 16.57 13.73 11.63
CA THR A 133 15.98 14.38 12.81
C THR A 133 16.67 13.90 14.07
N PRO A 134 17.53 14.70 14.73
CA PRO A 134 18.08 14.33 16.01
C PRO A 134 16.99 14.29 17.09
N HIS A 135 16.85 13.17 17.76
CA HIS A 135 15.88 12.98 18.83
C HIS A 135 16.35 11.88 19.79
N SER A 136 15.76 11.84 20.99
CA SER A 136 15.88 10.75 21.92
C SER A 136 14.72 9.78 21.75
N GLN A 137 14.91 8.52 22.15
CA GLN A 137 13.87 7.50 22.11
C GLN A 137 12.61 7.88 22.91
N GLU A 138 12.77 8.64 23.99
CA GLU A 138 11.67 9.13 24.80
C GLU A 138 10.78 10.19 24.12
N GLU A 139 11.18 10.68 22.95
CA GLU A 139 10.43 11.62 22.11
C GLU A 139 9.69 10.90 20.96
N GLU A 140 9.87 9.56 20.85
CA GLU A 140 9.20 8.72 19.87
C GLU A 140 7.87 8.20 20.41
N TYR A 141 6.79 8.46 19.68
CA TYR A 141 5.46 7.96 20.01
C TYR A 141 4.89 7.16 18.84
N TYR A 142 3.93 6.31 19.15
CA TYR A 142 3.16 5.55 18.17
C TYR A 142 1.74 6.06 18.08
N ILE A 143 1.23 6.18 16.86
CA ILE A 143 -0.17 6.46 16.61
C ILE A 143 -0.62 5.80 15.32
N SER A 144 -1.77 5.12 15.35
CA SER A 144 -2.41 4.61 14.13
C SER A 144 -3.93 4.63 14.22
N ALA A 145 -4.59 4.58 13.09
CA ALA A 145 -6.04 4.44 12.99
C ALA A 145 -6.40 3.46 11.87
N THR A 146 -7.44 2.66 12.12
CA THR A 146 -7.97 1.68 11.16
C THR A 146 -9.44 1.40 11.43
N VAL A 147 -10.11 0.73 10.50
CA VAL A 147 -11.47 0.22 10.68
C VAL A 147 -11.42 -1.17 11.31
N VAL A 148 -12.18 -1.40 12.36
CA VAL A 148 -12.36 -2.71 13.00
C VAL A 148 -13.86 -2.97 13.16
N GLY A 149 -14.41 -3.89 12.40
CA GLY A 149 -15.85 -4.12 12.36
C GLY A 149 -16.61 -2.93 11.81
N GLU A 150 -17.45 -2.29 12.65
CA GLU A 150 -18.25 -1.11 12.30
C GLU A 150 -17.67 0.20 12.89
N ASP A 151 -16.56 0.12 13.62
CA ASP A 151 -15.96 1.25 14.31
C ASP A 151 -14.60 1.64 13.66
N ASP A 152 -14.28 2.93 13.71
CA ASP A 152 -12.90 3.36 13.56
C ASP A 152 -12.18 3.21 14.89
N VAL A 153 -10.97 2.68 14.87
CA VAL A 153 -10.17 2.44 16.06
C VAL A 153 -8.87 3.20 15.99
N LEU A 154 -8.60 4.00 17.02
CA LEU A 154 -7.34 4.71 17.22
C LEU A 154 -6.48 3.94 18.21
N TYR A 155 -5.22 3.72 17.85
CA TYR A 155 -4.19 3.10 18.68
C TYR A 155 -3.12 4.13 19.02
N MET A 156 -2.69 4.15 20.27
CA MET A 156 -1.70 5.11 20.78
C MET A 156 -0.74 4.44 21.75
N SER A 157 0.55 4.79 21.68
CA SER A 157 1.55 4.38 22.67
C SER A 157 2.53 5.51 23.00
N ALA A 158 3.03 5.50 24.23
CA ALA A 158 4.12 6.36 24.68
C ALA A 158 5.49 5.90 24.17
N GLU A 159 5.57 4.74 23.55
CA GLU A 159 6.76 4.19 22.93
C GLU A 159 6.51 4.05 21.43
N GLY A 160 7.51 4.42 20.61
CA GLY A 160 7.49 4.30 19.15
C GLY A 160 8.60 3.39 18.64
N GLY A 161 8.67 3.27 17.31
CA GLY A 161 9.70 2.50 16.65
C GLY A 161 9.57 0.99 16.84
N MET A 162 10.70 0.29 16.98
CA MET A 162 10.71 -1.17 17.09
C MET A 162 10.17 -1.70 18.43
N GLU A 163 10.17 -0.89 19.46
CA GLU A 163 9.80 -1.31 20.82
C GLU A 163 8.30 -1.49 21.01
N VAL A 164 7.48 -0.77 20.26
CA VAL A 164 6.03 -0.93 20.32
C VAL A 164 5.57 -2.29 19.77
N GLU A 165 6.32 -2.89 18.84
CA GLU A 165 6.03 -4.23 18.32
C GLU A 165 6.24 -5.33 19.37
N GLU A 166 7.11 -5.08 20.36
CA GLU A 166 7.43 -5.99 21.45
C GLU A 166 6.63 -5.58 22.70
N GLY A 167 5.50 -6.23 22.93
CA GLY A 167 4.62 -5.95 24.08
C GLY A 167 3.40 -5.10 23.72
N TRP A 168 2.89 -5.27 22.51
CA TRP A 168 1.71 -4.56 21.99
C TRP A 168 0.54 -4.50 22.96
N ASP A 169 0.14 -5.64 23.51
CA ASP A 169 -1.03 -5.75 24.42
C ASP A 169 -0.88 -4.96 25.73
N GLU A 170 0.35 -4.64 26.14
CA GLU A 170 0.63 -3.93 27.39
C GLU A 170 0.89 -2.43 27.17
N LYS A 171 1.36 -2.05 25.98
CA LYS A 171 1.88 -0.71 25.67
C LYS A 171 0.91 0.15 24.87
N VAL A 172 0.02 -0.47 24.12
CA VAL A 172 -0.87 0.24 23.18
C VAL A 172 -2.26 0.41 23.76
N VAL A 173 -2.71 1.64 23.79
CA VAL A 173 -4.09 1.98 24.18
C VAL A 173 -4.95 2.01 22.92
N GLU A 174 -6.06 1.26 22.97
CA GLU A 174 -7.07 1.18 21.92
C GLU A 174 -8.27 2.07 22.24
N VAL A 175 -8.75 2.83 21.26
CA VAL A 175 -9.92 3.69 21.38
C VAL A 175 -10.86 3.45 20.21
N ALA A 176 -11.89 2.63 20.41
CA ALA A 176 -12.94 2.43 19.41
C ALA A 176 -13.86 3.67 19.35
N VAL A 177 -14.09 4.19 18.16
CA VAL A 177 -14.89 5.39 17.90
C VAL A 177 -15.98 5.06 16.87
N PRO A 178 -17.21 4.75 17.31
CA PRO A 178 -18.33 4.53 16.41
C PRO A 178 -18.51 5.66 15.40
N ILE A 179 -18.88 5.31 14.18
CA ILE A 179 -19.08 6.31 13.11
C ILE A 179 -20.22 7.29 13.43
N THR A 180 -21.13 6.91 14.34
CA THR A 180 -22.24 7.75 14.80
C THR A 180 -21.86 8.72 15.93
N MET A 181 -20.63 8.59 16.47
CA MET A 181 -20.16 9.46 17.56
C MET A 181 -19.91 10.88 17.05
N SER A 182 -20.37 11.87 17.78
CA SER A 182 -20.11 13.28 17.43
C SER A 182 -18.62 13.62 17.66
N ASP A 183 -18.14 14.66 16.96
CA ASP A 183 -16.76 15.14 17.08
C ASP A 183 -16.40 15.51 18.54
N ALA A 184 -17.31 16.12 19.27
CA ALA A 184 -17.08 16.50 20.66
C ALA A 184 -16.92 15.27 21.59
N GLU A 185 -17.73 14.25 21.39
CA GLU A 185 -17.63 12.99 22.15
C GLU A 185 -16.36 12.22 21.78
N MET A 186 -16.02 12.18 20.50
CA MET A 186 -14.79 11.57 20.02
C MET A 186 -13.57 12.27 20.62
N GLU A 187 -13.51 13.61 20.57
CA GLU A 187 -12.41 14.38 21.15
C GLU A 187 -12.27 14.11 22.66
N ALA A 188 -13.38 14.11 23.40
CA ALA A 188 -13.38 13.81 24.84
C ALA A 188 -12.87 12.38 25.11
N LYS A 189 -13.31 11.40 24.32
CA LYS A 189 -12.91 10.00 24.44
C LYS A 189 -11.42 9.79 24.15
N VAL A 190 -10.92 10.36 23.05
CA VAL A 190 -9.50 10.29 22.67
C VAL A 190 -8.63 10.91 23.76
N ARG A 191 -8.98 12.11 24.25
CA ARG A 191 -8.21 12.79 25.30
C ARG A 191 -8.20 12.03 26.62
N ALA A 192 -9.30 11.37 26.98
CA ALA A 192 -9.39 10.56 28.19
C ALA A 192 -8.55 9.28 28.13
N ALA A 193 -8.26 8.79 26.91
CA ALA A 193 -7.55 7.54 26.70
C ALA A 193 -6.05 7.72 26.43
N ILE A 194 -5.51 8.93 26.51
CA ILE A 194 -4.07 9.17 26.27
C ILE A 194 -3.22 8.33 27.24
N PRO A 195 -2.22 7.58 26.73
CA PRO A 195 -1.36 6.73 27.56
C PRO A 195 -0.76 7.49 28.74
N ALA A 196 -0.71 6.82 29.91
CA ALA A 196 -0.30 7.46 31.17
C ALA A 196 1.14 7.98 31.12
N ASP A 197 2.01 7.29 30.37
CA ASP A 197 3.45 7.53 30.32
C ASP A 197 3.85 8.63 29.31
N ILE A 198 2.89 9.18 28.55
CA ILE A 198 3.14 10.32 27.69
C ILE A 198 3.44 11.56 28.53
N LYS A 199 4.61 12.18 28.30
CA LYS A 199 5.10 13.33 29.06
C LYS A 199 4.25 14.57 28.86
N ASP A 200 3.99 14.95 27.62
CA ASP A 200 3.11 16.07 27.25
C ASP A 200 1.77 15.57 26.72
N LYS A 201 0.89 15.16 27.66
CA LYS A 201 -0.45 14.66 27.34
C LYS A 201 -1.31 15.67 26.58
N LYS A 202 -1.08 16.96 26.81
CA LYS A 202 -1.87 17.99 26.15
C LYS A 202 -1.49 18.06 24.66
N SER A 203 -0.20 18.21 24.40
CA SER A 203 0.30 18.30 23.02
C SER A 203 0.00 17.02 22.23
N PHE A 204 0.30 15.85 22.79
CA PHE A 204 -0.01 14.57 22.14
C PHE A 204 -1.52 14.39 21.92
N GLY A 205 -2.36 14.79 22.88
CA GLY A 205 -3.82 14.73 22.76
C GLY A 205 -4.36 15.65 21.67
N ASP A 206 -3.79 16.87 21.55
CA ASP A 206 -4.13 17.79 20.47
C ASP A 206 -3.76 17.18 19.11
N PHE A 207 -2.59 16.53 19.02
CA PHE A 207 -2.17 15.82 17.81
C PHE A 207 -3.06 14.61 17.51
N ALA A 208 -3.35 13.77 18.49
CA ALA A 208 -4.16 12.56 18.30
C ALA A 208 -5.59 12.86 17.83
N VAL A 209 -6.22 13.90 18.38
CA VAL A 209 -7.54 14.36 17.90
C VAL A 209 -7.45 14.86 16.45
N SER A 210 -6.44 15.65 16.11
CA SER A 210 -6.22 16.15 14.76
C SER A 210 -5.91 15.01 13.77
N PHE A 211 -5.08 14.05 14.18
CA PHE A 211 -4.75 12.85 13.40
C PHE A 211 -5.99 12.03 13.09
N PHE A 212 -6.87 11.83 14.07
CA PHE A 212 -8.08 11.04 13.86
C PHE A 212 -9.09 11.75 12.94
N LYS A 213 -9.24 13.08 13.07
CA LYS A 213 -10.04 13.88 12.13
C LYS A 213 -9.47 13.83 10.71
N PHE A 214 -8.15 13.98 10.58
CA PHE A 214 -7.45 13.86 9.31
C PHE A 214 -7.63 12.47 8.69
N TYR A 215 -7.47 11.40 9.47
CA TYR A 215 -7.71 10.02 9.03
C TYR A 215 -9.10 9.86 8.40
N ARG A 216 -10.16 10.32 9.09
CA ARG A 216 -11.54 10.23 8.60
C ARG A 216 -11.78 11.10 7.37
N ASP A 217 -11.43 12.37 7.44
CA ASP A 217 -11.73 13.35 6.38
C ASP A 217 -10.97 13.06 5.08
N MET A 218 -9.79 12.42 5.17
CA MET A 218 -9.00 12.01 4.03
C MET A 218 -9.34 10.61 3.50
N ASN A 219 -10.31 9.93 4.11
CA ASN A 219 -10.73 8.58 3.73
C ASN A 219 -9.57 7.57 3.74
N PHE A 220 -8.74 7.59 4.79
CA PHE A 220 -7.81 6.52 5.01
C PHE A 220 -8.56 5.29 5.52
N ALA A 221 -8.20 4.12 5.02
CA ALA A 221 -8.63 2.83 5.57
C ALA A 221 -7.64 2.32 6.65
N TYR A 222 -6.39 2.76 6.53
CA TYR A 222 -5.32 2.55 7.50
C TYR A 222 -4.34 3.72 7.46
N LEU A 223 -3.95 4.21 8.61
CA LEU A 223 -2.92 5.24 8.73
C LEU A 223 -2.11 4.99 10.01
N GLU A 224 -0.78 4.89 9.87
CA GLU A 224 0.14 4.64 10.98
C GLU A 224 1.34 5.58 10.88
N ILE A 225 1.75 6.15 12.01
CA ILE A 225 3.03 6.83 12.16
C ILE A 225 3.81 6.12 13.26
N ASN A 226 4.95 5.52 12.89
CA ASN A 226 5.76 4.71 13.81
C ASN A 226 7.27 4.80 13.52
N PRO A 227 7.99 5.74 14.20
CA PRO A 227 7.47 6.69 15.18
C PRO A 227 7.09 8.06 14.62
N ILE A 228 6.28 8.79 15.38
CA ILE A 228 6.23 10.24 15.35
C ILE A 228 7.16 10.79 16.43
N VAL A 229 7.98 11.78 16.08
CA VAL A 229 8.81 12.53 17.04
C VAL A 229 8.14 13.85 17.36
N MET A 230 7.95 14.13 18.64
CA MET A 230 7.35 15.37 19.13
C MET A 230 8.30 16.12 20.05
N GLN A 231 8.71 17.33 19.65
CA GLN A 231 9.61 18.21 20.37
C GLN A 231 8.92 19.59 20.58
N GLY A 232 8.08 19.67 21.61
CA GLY A 232 7.24 20.85 21.85
C GLY A 232 6.17 21.00 20.77
N ASP A 233 6.24 22.10 19.99
CA ASP A 233 5.33 22.34 18.86
C ASP A 233 5.84 21.76 17.53
N LYS A 234 7.02 21.14 17.52
CA LYS A 234 7.60 20.51 16.31
C LYS A 234 7.23 19.03 16.27
N CYS A 235 6.70 18.60 15.13
CA CYS A 235 6.39 17.22 14.84
C CYS A 235 7.16 16.72 13.62
N GLU A 236 7.71 15.52 13.68
CA GLU A 236 8.36 14.86 12.54
C GLU A 236 7.79 13.44 12.38
N LEU A 237 7.33 13.14 11.18
CA LEU A 237 6.77 11.84 10.83
C LEU A 237 7.89 10.95 10.29
N LEU A 238 8.54 10.14 11.14
CA LEU A 238 9.75 9.43 10.72
C LEU A 238 9.45 8.23 9.84
N ASP A 239 8.40 7.48 10.13
CA ASP A 239 7.94 6.36 9.32
C ASP A 239 6.42 6.37 9.23
N LEU A 240 5.88 6.23 8.03
CA LEU A 240 4.45 6.33 7.78
C LEU A 240 4.00 5.17 6.88
N VAL A 241 2.92 4.50 7.30
CA VAL A 241 2.21 3.52 6.50
C VAL A 241 0.78 3.98 6.28
N ALA A 242 0.33 3.98 5.04
CA ALA A 242 -1.02 4.45 4.71
C ALA A 242 -1.70 3.58 3.65
N ARG A 243 -3.01 3.41 3.84
CA ARG A 243 -3.92 2.83 2.84
C ARG A 243 -5.12 3.76 2.68
N LEU A 244 -5.48 4.07 1.46
CA LEU A 244 -6.65 4.88 1.14
C LEU A 244 -7.85 3.97 0.85
N ASP A 245 -9.05 4.44 1.15
CA ASP A 245 -10.27 3.81 0.67
C ASP A 245 -10.46 4.16 -0.82
N ASP A 246 -10.13 3.21 -1.69
CA ASP A 246 -10.18 3.38 -3.16
C ASP A 246 -11.59 3.75 -3.64
N THR A 247 -12.63 3.35 -2.91
CA THR A 247 -14.02 3.71 -3.27
C THR A 247 -14.30 5.20 -3.12
N ALA A 248 -13.53 5.91 -2.28
CA ALA A 248 -13.62 7.36 -2.12
C ALA A 248 -12.87 8.16 -3.20
N GLY A 249 -12.10 7.49 -4.08
CA GLY A 249 -11.22 8.15 -5.04
C GLY A 249 -11.90 9.20 -5.92
N PHE A 250 -13.17 8.98 -6.32
CA PHE A 250 -13.91 9.93 -7.12
C PHE A 250 -14.25 11.23 -6.36
N MET A 251 -14.48 11.15 -5.04
CA MET A 251 -14.74 12.32 -4.19
C MET A 251 -13.45 13.04 -3.80
N MET A 252 -12.37 12.28 -3.62
CA MET A 252 -11.11 12.78 -3.09
C MET A 252 -10.10 13.18 -4.17
N ARG A 253 -10.45 13.10 -5.43
CA ARG A 253 -9.55 13.33 -6.57
C ARG A 253 -8.76 14.65 -6.50
N GLU A 254 -9.42 15.75 -6.12
CA GLU A 254 -8.75 17.04 -6.00
C GLU A 254 -7.81 17.10 -4.78
N THR A 255 -8.19 16.40 -3.71
CA THR A 255 -7.43 16.38 -2.46
C THR A 255 -6.24 15.42 -2.55
N TRP A 256 -6.45 14.20 -3.00
CA TRP A 256 -5.37 13.22 -3.15
C TRP A 256 -4.43 13.58 -4.29
N GLY A 257 -4.95 14.09 -5.43
CA GLY A 257 -4.18 14.32 -6.64
C GLY A 257 -3.85 13.01 -7.36
N ASP A 258 -2.75 13.03 -8.11
CA ASP A 258 -2.30 11.86 -8.88
C ASP A 258 -1.39 10.97 -8.01
N ILE A 259 -2.00 10.17 -7.12
CA ILE A 259 -1.28 9.19 -6.29
C ILE A 259 -1.06 7.91 -7.09
N GLU A 260 0.17 7.42 -7.08
CA GLU A 260 0.51 6.10 -7.60
C GLU A 260 0.20 5.02 -6.55
N TYR A 261 -0.38 3.91 -7.01
CA TYR A 261 -0.63 2.74 -6.16
C TYR A 261 0.36 1.62 -6.54
N PRO A 262 1.49 1.54 -5.86
CA PRO A 262 2.53 0.58 -6.21
C PRO A 262 2.11 -0.84 -5.85
N THR A 263 2.72 -1.80 -6.54
CA THR A 263 2.61 -3.22 -6.21
C THR A 263 3.43 -3.54 -4.95
N ALA A 264 3.01 -4.52 -4.16
CA ALA A 264 3.76 -4.97 -2.99
C ALA A 264 5.14 -5.50 -3.39
N PHE A 265 6.16 -5.23 -2.55
CA PHE A 265 7.54 -5.66 -2.83
C PHE A 265 7.63 -7.17 -3.00
N GLY A 266 8.32 -7.60 -4.04
CA GLY A 266 8.51 -9.02 -4.38
C GLY A 266 7.34 -9.62 -5.15
N MET A 267 6.29 -8.84 -5.44
CA MET A 267 5.26 -9.23 -6.39
C MET A 267 5.61 -8.68 -7.77
N GLU A 268 5.33 -9.46 -8.80
CA GLU A 268 5.48 -8.97 -10.18
C GLU A 268 4.43 -7.88 -10.44
N ASP A 269 4.83 -6.84 -11.16
CA ASP A 269 3.89 -5.85 -11.65
C ASP A 269 2.86 -6.52 -12.58
N GLN A 270 1.64 -5.97 -12.60
CA GLN A 270 0.64 -6.45 -13.54
C GLN A 270 1.21 -6.45 -14.96
N SER A 271 0.99 -7.55 -15.66
CA SER A 271 1.32 -7.62 -17.08
C SER A 271 0.56 -6.55 -17.87
N PRO A 272 1.02 -6.15 -19.06
CA PRO A 272 0.28 -5.21 -19.90
C PRO A 272 -1.17 -5.63 -20.15
N GLU A 273 -1.43 -6.94 -20.23
CA GLU A 273 -2.75 -7.51 -20.43
C GLU A 273 -3.63 -7.39 -19.19
N GLU A 274 -3.10 -7.70 -18.02
CA GLU A 274 -3.81 -7.53 -16.75
C GLU A 274 -4.16 -6.07 -16.52
N LYS A 275 -3.23 -5.17 -16.82
CA LYS A 275 -3.45 -3.72 -16.73
C LYS A 275 -4.53 -3.27 -17.71
N ALA A 276 -4.51 -3.73 -18.96
CA ALA A 276 -5.51 -3.38 -19.96
C ALA A 276 -6.91 -3.87 -19.58
N ILE A 277 -7.04 -5.07 -18.98
CA ILE A 277 -8.31 -5.57 -18.44
C ILE A 277 -8.75 -4.72 -17.24
N SER A 278 -7.85 -4.35 -16.34
CA SER A 278 -8.16 -3.49 -15.18
C SER A 278 -8.64 -2.09 -15.63
N GLU A 279 -8.05 -1.52 -16.67
CA GLU A 279 -8.49 -0.25 -17.25
C GLU A 279 -9.87 -0.36 -17.93
N ALA A 280 -10.18 -1.50 -18.51
CA ALA A 280 -11.51 -1.77 -19.08
C ALA A 280 -12.55 -1.92 -17.94
N ASP A 281 -12.22 -2.65 -16.88
CA ASP A 281 -13.05 -2.78 -15.67
C ASP A 281 -13.43 -1.42 -15.08
N ALA A 282 -12.47 -0.52 -14.94
CA ALA A 282 -12.71 0.83 -14.40
C ALA A 282 -13.66 1.70 -15.24
N LYS A 283 -13.84 1.38 -16.51
CA LYS A 283 -14.72 2.12 -17.46
C LYS A 283 -16.06 1.42 -17.68
N SER A 284 -16.14 0.16 -17.30
CA SER A 284 -17.30 -0.70 -17.54
C SER A 284 -18.27 -0.68 -16.36
N GLY A 285 -19.54 -0.96 -16.64
CA GLY A 285 -20.51 -1.34 -15.60
C GLY A 285 -20.47 -2.83 -15.27
N ALA A 286 -19.70 -3.62 -16.02
CA ALA A 286 -19.43 -5.03 -15.76
C ALA A 286 -18.21 -5.21 -14.84
N SER A 287 -17.96 -6.43 -14.39
CA SER A 287 -16.75 -6.80 -13.65
C SER A 287 -15.83 -7.62 -14.55
N LEU A 288 -14.66 -7.07 -14.86
CA LEU A 288 -13.64 -7.68 -15.69
C LEU A 288 -12.34 -7.80 -14.90
N LYS A 289 -11.91 -9.01 -14.61
CA LYS A 289 -10.73 -9.26 -13.81
C LYS A 289 -9.89 -10.38 -14.43
N LEU A 290 -8.59 -10.17 -14.48
CA LEU A 290 -7.64 -11.16 -14.97
C LEU A 290 -6.39 -11.13 -14.07
N THR A 291 -5.98 -12.30 -13.63
CA THR A 291 -4.69 -12.53 -12.99
C THR A 291 -4.02 -13.71 -13.66
N VAL A 292 -2.85 -13.50 -14.23
CA VAL A 292 -2.04 -14.56 -14.84
C VAL A 292 -1.20 -15.19 -13.75
N LEU A 293 -1.52 -16.44 -13.40
CA LEU A 293 -0.82 -17.20 -12.35
C LEU A 293 0.44 -17.87 -12.91
N ASN A 294 0.32 -18.47 -14.11
CA ASN A 294 1.43 -19.09 -14.81
C ASN A 294 1.24 -18.95 -16.34
N PRO A 295 1.99 -18.07 -17.02
CA PRO A 295 1.86 -17.88 -18.49
C PRO A 295 2.12 -19.16 -19.28
N LYS A 296 2.89 -20.10 -18.72
CA LYS A 296 3.18 -21.43 -19.30
C LYS A 296 2.15 -22.48 -18.93
N GLY A 297 1.22 -22.17 -18.07
CA GLY A 297 0.16 -23.05 -17.65
C GLY A 297 -0.66 -23.57 -18.82
N ARG A 298 -1.18 -24.79 -18.67
CA ARG A 298 -1.88 -25.50 -19.72
C ARG A 298 -3.39 -25.27 -19.71
N ILE A 299 -3.95 -24.98 -18.53
CA ILE A 299 -5.40 -24.83 -18.34
C ILE A 299 -5.72 -23.36 -18.10
N TRP A 300 -6.41 -22.78 -19.06
CA TRP A 300 -6.86 -21.39 -19.03
C TRP A 300 -8.35 -21.34 -18.70
N THR A 301 -8.79 -20.28 -18.06
CA THR A 301 -10.19 -20.12 -17.64
C THR A 301 -10.79 -18.81 -18.12
N MET A 302 -12.05 -18.88 -18.52
CA MET A 302 -12.95 -17.75 -18.70
C MET A 302 -14.22 -18.04 -17.92
N VAL A 303 -14.41 -17.39 -16.77
CA VAL A 303 -15.51 -17.71 -15.86
C VAL A 303 -16.38 -16.50 -15.61
N ALA A 304 -17.67 -16.65 -15.82
CA ALA A 304 -18.67 -15.63 -15.51
C ALA A 304 -19.07 -15.72 -14.03
N GLY A 305 -18.58 -14.74 -13.25
CA GLY A 305 -18.83 -14.62 -11.82
C GLY A 305 -17.63 -14.94 -10.93
N GLY A 306 -17.26 -14.02 -10.03
CA GLY A 306 -16.08 -14.12 -9.18
C GLY A 306 -16.09 -15.34 -8.27
N GLY A 307 -17.21 -15.62 -7.59
CA GLY A 307 -17.33 -16.82 -6.75
C GLY A 307 -17.19 -18.11 -7.54
N ALA A 308 -17.75 -18.18 -8.76
CA ALA A 308 -17.56 -19.33 -9.64
C ALA A 308 -16.09 -19.47 -10.05
N SER A 309 -15.42 -18.36 -10.37
CA SER A 309 -14.02 -18.35 -10.78
C SER A 309 -13.10 -18.97 -9.72
N VAL A 310 -13.33 -18.67 -8.43
CA VAL A 310 -12.60 -19.29 -7.31
C VAL A 310 -12.79 -20.81 -7.32
N VAL A 311 -14.04 -21.27 -7.37
CA VAL A 311 -14.36 -22.71 -7.35
C VAL A 311 -13.76 -23.45 -8.56
N TYR A 312 -13.81 -22.82 -9.76
CA TYR A 312 -13.18 -23.40 -10.95
C TYR A 312 -11.66 -23.50 -10.78
N ALA A 313 -11.00 -22.45 -10.31
CA ALA A 313 -9.55 -22.43 -10.09
C ALA A 313 -9.12 -23.51 -9.08
N ASP A 314 -9.77 -23.57 -7.92
CA ASP A 314 -9.49 -24.58 -6.89
C ASP A 314 -9.72 -26.00 -7.39
N THR A 315 -10.85 -26.24 -8.07
CA THR A 315 -11.18 -27.55 -8.63
C THR A 315 -10.16 -27.99 -9.70
N ILE A 316 -9.71 -27.06 -10.55
CA ILE A 316 -8.69 -27.36 -11.57
C ILE A 316 -7.37 -27.69 -10.90
N ALA A 317 -6.95 -26.92 -9.89
CA ALA A 317 -5.73 -27.18 -9.14
C ALA A 317 -5.75 -28.56 -8.48
N ASP A 318 -6.84 -28.90 -7.82
CA ASP A 318 -7.01 -30.21 -7.16
C ASP A 318 -7.04 -31.38 -8.16
N LEU A 319 -7.83 -31.28 -9.21
CA LEU A 319 -8.03 -32.39 -10.15
C LEU A 319 -6.87 -32.58 -11.12
N SER A 320 -6.15 -31.53 -11.49
CA SER A 320 -4.95 -31.63 -12.35
C SER A 320 -3.78 -32.33 -11.64
N GLY A 321 -3.76 -32.30 -10.31
CA GLY A 321 -2.67 -32.81 -9.49
C GLY A 321 -1.38 -32.00 -9.61
N ASN A 322 -1.42 -30.86 -10.30
CA ASN A 322 -0.29 -29.95 -10.47
C ASN A 322 -0.80 -28.51 -10.62
N VAL A 323 -0.64 -27.71 -9.59
CA VAL A 323 -1.09 -26.30 -9.56
C VAL A 323 -0.49 -25.47 -10.69
N GLU A 324 0.71 -25.82 -11.17
CA GLU A 324 1.39 -25.15 -12.28
C GLU A 324 0.67 -25.32 -13.63
N ASP A 325 -0.25 -26.24 -13.74
CA ASP A 325 -1.09 -26.39 -14.94
C ASP A 325 -2.17 -25.31 -15.06
N LEU A 326 -2.56 -24.67 -13.94
CA LEU A 326 -3.50 -23.54 -13.91
C LEU A 326 -2.80 -22.26 -14.37
N ALA A 327 -3.27 -21.67 -15.48
CA ALA A 327 -2.62 -20.55 -16.10
C ALA A 327 -3.10 -19.18 -15.59
N ASN A 328 -4.40 -19.06 -15.32
CA ASN A 328 -5.00 -17.81 -14.92
C ASN A 328 -6.17 -17.99 -13.96
N TYR A 329 -6.48 -16.91 -13.28
CA TYR A 329 -7.69 -16.71 -12.51
C TYR A 329 -8.34 -15.40 -12.97
N GLY A 330 -9.67 -15.33 -13.00
CA GLY A 330 -10.33 -14.10 -13.37
C GLY A 330 -11.82 -14.27 -13.62
N GLU A 331 -12.49 -13.16 -13.91
CA GLU A 331 -13.92 -13.17 -14.20
C GLU A 331 -14.29 -12.16 -15.29
N TYR A 332 -15.40 -12.43 -15.95
CA TYR A 332 -16.19 -11.48 -16.70
C TYR A 332 -17.65 -11.65 -16.28
N SER A 333 -18.20 -10.64 -15.60
CA SER A 333 -19.54 -10.75 -15.02
C SER A 333 -20.25 -9.41 -14.94
N GLY A 334 -21.46 -9.36 -14.38
CA GLY A 334 -22.23 -8.11 -14.28
C GLY A 334 -22.83 -7.62 -15.60
N GLY A 335 -23.00 -8.51 -16.57
CA GLY A 335 -23.62 -8.18 -17.86
C GLY A 335 -22.70 -7.47 -18.86
N PRO A 336 -21.46 -7.96 -19.10
CA PRO A 336 -20.56 -7.36 -20.06
C PRO A 336 -21.19 -7.30 -21.46
N THR A 337 -20.85 -6.26 -22.20
CA THR A 337 -21.24 -6.14 -23.63
C THR A 337 -20.51 -7.20 -24.47
N THR A 338 -21.01 -7.43 -25.68
CA THR A 338 -20.32 -8.32 -26.63
C THR A 338 -18.87 -7.87 -26.90
N GLY A 339 -18.63 -6.56 -27.04
CA GLY A 339 -17.29 -6.01 -27.27
C GLY A 339 -16.34 -6.17 -26.06
N GLU A 340 -16.84 -6.02 -24.85
CA GLU A 340 -16.04 -6.28 -23.62
C GLU A 340 -15.70 -7.76 -23.49
N THR A 341 -16.63 -8.65 -23.84
CA THR A 341 -16.39 -10.10 -23.86
C THR A 341 -15.39 -10.48 -24.94
N GLU A 342 -15.51 -9.91 -26.14
CA GLU A 342 -14.53 -10.10 -27.24
C GLU A 342 -13.13 -9.64 -26.82
N PHE A 343 -13.02 -8.47 -26.20
CA PHE A 343 -11.74 -7.95 -25.72
C PHE A 343 -11.12 -8.88 -24.66
N TYR A 344 -11.91 -9.31 -23.67
CA TYR A 344 -11.44 -10.24 -22.63
C TYR A 344 -11.01 -11.59 -23.23
N ALA A 345 -11.85 -12.16 -24.11
CA ALA A 345 -11.57 -13.45 -24.77
C ALA A 345 -10.31 -13.37 -25.65
N SER A 346 -10.18 -12.32 -26.45
CA SER A 346 -8.99 -12.09 -27.30
C SER A 346 -7.72 -12.00 -26.47
N THR A 347 -7.77 -11.30 -25.33
CA THR A 347 -6.63 -11.18 -24.39
C THR A 347 -6.24 -12.54 -23.83
N VAL A 348 -7.19 -13.32 -23.35
CA VAL A 348 -6.92 -14.66 -22.78
C VAL A 348 -6.40 -15.62 -23.85
N LEU A 349 -6.98 -15.62 -25.06
CA LEU A 349 -6.54 -16.46 -26.18
C LEU A 349 -5.15 -16.07 -26.69
N ASP A 350 -4.84 -14.79 -26.74
CA ASP A 350 -3.50 -14.32 -27.12
C ASP A 350 -2.46 -14.83 -26.12
N LEU A 351 -2.68 -14.63 -24.82
CA LEU A 351 -1.81 -15.15 -23.77
C LEU A 351 -1.66 -16.69 -23.87
N MET A 352 -2.77 -17.40 -24.02
CA MET A 352 -2.79 -18.84 -24.11
C MET A 352 -1.99 -19.38 -25.29
N THR A 353 -1.99 -18.68 -26.42
CA THR A 353 -1.42 -19.17 -27.70
C THR A 353 0.00 -18.70 -27.95
N ARG A 354 0.55 -17.78 -27.16
CA ARG A 354 1.91 -17.26 -27.31
C ARG A 354 2.99 -18.33 -27.22
N GLU A 355 2.81 -19.27 -26.31
CA GLU A 355 3.78 -20.35 -26.09
C GLU A 355 3.12 -21.73 -26.17
N LYS A 356 3.84 -22.71 -26.68
CA LYS A 356 3.39 -24.11 -26.64
C LYS A 356 3.75 -24.73 -25.29
N ASP A 357 2.94 -25.70 -24.85
CA ASP A 357 3.29 -26.51 -23.66
C ASP A 357 4.67 -27.19 -23.85
N ALA A 358 5.54 -27.10 -22.88
CA ALA A 358 6.91 -27.62 -22.95
C ALA A 358 6.97 -29.14 -23.15
N LYS A 359 5.90 -29.87 -22.77
CA LYS A 359 5.75 -31.31 -22.96
C LYS A 359 4.96 -31.66 -24.23
N GLY A 360 4.57 -30.68 -25.02
CA GLY A 360 3.78 -30.87 -26.26
C GLY A 360 2.34 -31.31 -26.04
N ARG A 361 1.77 -31.09 -24.85
CA ARG A 361 0.37 -31.37 -24.54
C ARG A 361 -0.51 -30.22 -25.07
N ASP A 362 -1.76 -30.53 -25.32
CA ASP A 362 -2.74 -29.49 -25.72
C ASP A 362 -3.02 -28.54 -24.56
N LYS A 363 -3.12 -27.26 -24.86
CA LYS A 363 -3.69 -26.26 -23.95
C LYS A 363 -5.21 -26.34 -23.99
N ILE A 364 -5.84 -26.07 -22.86
CA ILE A 364 -7.28 -26.21 -22.65
C ILE A 364 -7.83 -24.87 -22.18
N LEU A 365 -8.87 -24.37 -22.84
CA LEU A 365 -9.67 -23.24 -22.36
C LEU A 365 -10.97 -23.75 -21.77
N ILE A 366 -11.22 -23.49 -20.49
CA ILE A 366 -12.47 -23.81 -19.81
C ILE A 366 -13.31 -22.54 -19.74
N ILE A 367 -14.49 -22.57 -20.37
CA ILE A 367 -15.45 -21.48 -20.33
C ILE A 367 -16.66 -21.93 -19.50
N GLY A 368 -17.00 -21.14 -18.48
CA GLY A 368 -18.10 -21.49 -17.59
C GLY A 368 -18.64 -20.32 -16.79
N GLY A 369 -19.44 -20.59 -15.78
CA GLY A 369 -19.99 -19.55 -14.92
C GLY A 369 -21.04 -20.06 -13.93
N ALA A 370 -21.50 -19.16 -13.06
CA ALA A 370 -22.59 -19.40 -12.14
C ALA A 370 -23.94 -18.95 -12.73
N ILE A 371 -25.03 -19.51 -12.21
CA ILE A 371 -26.39 -19.25 -12.71
C ILE A 371 -26.82 -17.79 -12.51
N ALA A 372 -26.34 -17.11 -11.47
CA ALA A 372 -26.83 -15.80 -11.03
C ALA A 372 -25.86 -14.64 -11.37
N ASN A 373 -25.29 -14.61 -12.56
CA ASN A 373 -24.31 -13.57 -12.93
C ASN A 373 -24.82 -12.47 -13.85
N PHE A 374 -26.14 -12.44 -14.15
CA PHE A 374 -26.78 -11.48 -15.06
C PHE A 374 -26.20 -11.41 -16.49
N THR A 375 -25.43 -12.41 -16.89
CA THR A 375 -24.76 -12.46 -18.18
C THR A 375 -25.68 -13.05 -19.24
N ASP A 376 -25.85 -12.35 -20.37
CA ASP A 376 -26.56 -12.87 -21.54
C ASP A 376 -25.63 -13.85 -22.28
N VAL A 377 -25.94 -15.14 -22.14
CA VAL A 377 -25.12 -16.25 -22.71
C VAL A 377 -24.92 -16.10 -24.21
N ALA A 378 -25.98 -15.68 -24.94
CA ALA A 378 -25.90 -15.53 -26.41
C ALA A 378 -24.93 -14.39 -26.78
N LYS A 379 -25.00 -13.25 -26.12
CA LYS A 379 -24.07 -12.12 -26.35
C LYS A 379 -22.64 -12.49 -25.97
N THR A 380 -22.48 -13.18 -24.84
CA THR A 380 -21.20 -13.66 -24.37
C THR A 380 -20.53 -14.55 -25.39
N PHE A 381 -21.20 -15.61 -25.86
CA PHE A 381 -20.63 -16.52 -26.86
C PHE A 381 -20.43 -15.83 -28.21
N THR A 382 -21.25 -14.84 -28.59
CA THR A 382 -21.00 -14.03 -29.80
C THR A 382 -19.68 -13.25 -29.69
N GLY A 383 -19.32 -12.77 -28.48
CA GLY A 383 -18.04 -12.10 -28.27
C GLY A 383 -16.83 -13.04 -28.17
N ILE A 384 -17.03 -14.31 -27.81
CA ILE A 384 -15.96 -15.31 -27.70
C ILE A 384 -15.61 -15.95 -29.05
N ILE A 385 -16.61 -16.16 -29.92
CA ILE A 385 -16.48 -16.82 -31.24
C ILE A 385 -16.01 -15.82 -32.28
#